data_e165f9f042958bcc7bfd3db87a84a572
#
_entry.id   e165f9f042958bcc7bfd3db87a84a572
#
_cell.length_a   1.000
_cell.length_b   1.000
_cell.length_c   1.000
_cell.angle_alpha   90.00
_cell.angle_beta   90.00
_cell.angle_gamma   90.00
#
_symmetry.space_group_name_H-M   'P 1'
#
loop_
_entity.id
_entity.type
_entity.pdbx_description
1 polymer ?
#
loop_
_entity_poly.entity_id
_entity_poly.type
_entity_poly.pdbx_seq_one_letter_code
_entity_poly.pdbx_strand_id
1 'polypeptide(L)'
;EEGKRVKKGYDVEIVVSSGKKSEEGTIPEVSGQDEASAQKALENVGFTNIKSEAVYSEEEQGTVIGTNPTAGTKVSKDTEITMQVSKGSEKITVPNVVGKTESEAKSAITGAGLTVSTVETEYNENYSEGQVIRQDPASGKVEKGTSVSLVVSLGKKPETKLTVPNVVNVSEAS
;
A
#
# COMPACT_ATOMS: atom_id res chain seq x y z
N GLU A 1 55.14 -33.33 0.54
CA GLU A 1 55.41 -34.66 1.07
C GLU A 1 55.57 -34.54 2.58
N GLU A 2 54.71 -35.21 3.34
CA GLU A 2 54.64 -35.17 4.78
C GLU A 2 55.84 -35.97 5.38
N GLY A 3 56.54 -35.38 6.37
CA GLY A 3 57.61 -36.07 7.08
C GLY A 3 59.04 -35.98 6.53
N LYS A 4 59.28 -35.19 5.49
CA LYS A 4 60.66 -35.00 4.96
C LYS A 4 61.51 -34.16 5.92
N ARG A 5 62.61 -34.70 6.39
CA ARG A 5 63.54 -33.98 7.28
C ARG A 5 64.44 -33.05 6.42
N VAL A 6 64.46 -31.75 6.80
CA VAL A 6 65.33 -30.74 6.16
C VAL A 6 66.44 -30.30 7.11
N LYS A 7 67.58 -29.81 6.59
CA LYS A 7 68.71 -29.33 7.40
C LYS A 7 68.31 -28.03 8.11
N LYS A 8 68.89 -27.81 9.30
CA LYS A 8 68.71 -26.56 10.05
C LYS A 8 69.15 -25.38 9.18
N GLY A 9 68.25 -24.35 9.02
CA GLY A 9 68.50 -23.18 8.18
C GLY A 9 67.98 -23.31 6.74
N TYR A 10 67.18 -24.36 6.44
CA TYR A 10 66.48 -24.47 5.16
C TYR A 10 65.23 -23.60 5.19
N ASP A 11 65.08 -22.75 4.13
CA ASP A 11 63.85 -21.92 3.98
C ASP A 11 62.70 -22.81 3.55
N VAL A 12 61.63 -22.78 4.31
CA VAL A 12 60.41 -23.49 3.97
C VAL A 12 59.38 -22.45 3.46
N GLU A 13 59.07 -22.54 2.19
CA GLU A 13 57.99 -21.73 1.61
C GLU A 13 56.62 -22.38 1.96
N ILE A 14 55.81 -21.65 2.69
CA ILE A 14 54.44 -22.06 3.02
C ILE A 14 53.53 -21.34 2.06
N VAL A 15 52.95 -22.05 1.11
CA VAL A 15 51.91 -21.53 0.20
C VAL A 15 50.58 -21.76 0.90
N VAL A 16 50.00 -20.68 1.40
CA VAL A 16 48.67 -20.71 1.99
C VAL A 16 47.65 -20.38 0.87
N SER A 17 46.68 -21.30 0.69
CA SER A 17 45.58 -21.02 -0.23
C SER A 17 44.75 -19.86 0.33
N SER A 18 44.60 -18.80 -0.47
CA SER A 18 43.69 -17.66 -0.15
C SER A 18 42.23 -17.97 -0.42
N GLY A 19 41.90 -19.23 -0.71
CA GLY A 19 40.56 -19.65 -1.10
C GLY A 19 40.27 -19.36 -2.59
N LYS A 20 39.09 -19.71 -3.04
CA LYS A 20 38.65 -19.40 -4.40
C LYS A 20 38.39 -17.89 -4.50
N LYS A 21 39.08 -17.19 -5.38
CA LYS A 21 38.79 -15.78 -5.66
C LYS A 21 37.35 -15.70 -6.16
N SER A 22 36.44 -15.11 -5.37
CA SER A 22 35.07 -14.87 -5.82
C SER A 22 35.09 -13.89 -6.97
N GLU A 23 34.44 -14.24 -8.06
CA GLU A 23 34.24 -13.31 -9.18
C GLU A 23 33.24 -12.24 -8.74
N GLU A 24 33.52 -10.99 -9.06
CA GLU A 24 32.64 -9.88 -8.79
C GLU A 24 31.82 -9.53 -10.02
N GLY A 25 30.60 -9.06 -9.81
CA GLY A 25 29.71 -8.52 -10.83
C GLY A 25 29.07 -7.23 -10.33
N THR A 26 28.68 -6.36 -11.25
CA THR A 26 27.88 -5.17 -10.94
C THR A 26 26.42 -5.50 -11.17
N ILE A 27 25.58 -5.24 -10.18
CA ILE A 27 24.13 -5.48 -10.27
C ILE A 27 23.54 -4.56 -11.35
N PRO A 28 22.90 -5.10 -12.40
CA PRO A 28 22.29 -4.30 -13.46
C PRO A 28 21.03 -3.59 -12.94
N GLU A 29 20.64 -2.49 -13.63
CA GLU A 29 19.35 -1.85 -13.40
C GLU A 29 18.23 -2.72 -13.97
N VAL A 30 17.31 -3.14 -13.13
CA VAL A 30 16.18 -4.03 -13.48
C VAL A 30 14.83 -3.49 -13.03
N SER A 31 14.79 -2.30 -12.43
CA SER A 31 13.54 -1.67 -12.04
C SER A 31 12.65 -1.39 -13.26
N GLY A 32 11.36 -1.58 -13.10
CA GLY A 32 10.38 -1.42 -14.17
C GLY A 32 10.29 -2.59 -15.16
N GLN A 33 11.12 -3.62 -15.00
CA GLN A 33 11.04 -4.84 -15.82
C GLN A 33 10.08 -5.86 -15.17
N ASP A 34 9.58 -6.80 -15.95
CA ASP A 34 8.93 -7.99 -15.41
C ASP A 34 9.94 -8.89 -14.70
N GLU A 35 9.46 -9.67 -13.74
CA GLU A 35 10.30 -10.53 -12.90
C GLU A 35 11.18 -11.49 -13.71
N ALA A 36 10.65 -12.08 -14.80
CA ALA A 36 11.41 -13.05 -15.61
C ALA A 36 12.53 -12.39 -16.41
N SER A 37 12.31 -11.18 -16.93
CA SER A 37 13.31 -10.40 -17.65
C SER A 37 14.40 -9.90 -16.69
N ALA A 38 14.02 -9.42 -15.52
CA ALA A 38 14.94 -8.99 -14.48
C ALA A 38 15.84 -10.13 -14.00
N GLN A 39 15.25 -11.31 -13.74
CA GLN A 39 16.00 -12.49 -13.36
C GLN A 39 17.05 -12.86 -14.42
N LYS A 40 16.66 -12.91 -15.69
CA LYS A 40 17.60 -13.18 -16.80
C LYS A 40 18.72 -12.14 -16.89
N ALA A 41 18.40 -10.86 -16.66
CA ALA A 41 19.41 -9.80 -16.67
C ALA A 41 20.47 -10.03 -15.57
N LEU A 42 20.07 -10.43 -14.38
CA LEU A 42 20.96 -10.77 -13.28
C LEU A 42 21.77 -12.04 -13.57
N GLU A 43 21.14 -13.08 -14.10
CA GLU A 43 21.80 -14.34 -14.49
C GLU A 43 22.85 -14.12 -15.60
N ASN A 44 22.58 -13.22 -16.56
CA ASN A 44 23.54 -12.87 -17.64
C ASN A 44 24.82 -12.24 -17.12
N VAL A 45 24.77 -11.53 -15.99
CA VAL A 45 25.97 -11.00 -15.31
C VAL A 45 26.71 -12.10 -14.53
N GLY A 46 26.03 -13.23 -14.27
CA GLY A 46 26.56 -14.40 -13.58
C GLY A 46 26.16 -14.51 -12.12
N PHE A 47 25.14 -13.77 -11.69
CA PHE A 47 24.54 -13.97 -10.36
C PHE A 47 23.65 -15.23 -10.39
N THR A 48 23.83 -16.11 -9.41
CA THR A 48 23.10 -17.39 -9.34
C THR A 48 22.22 -17.53 -8.11
N ASN A 49 22.42 -16.66 -7.11
CA ASN A 49 21.64 -16.66 -5.88
C ASN A 49 20.64 -15.50 -5.89
N ILE A 50 19.55 -15.69 -6.61
CA ILE A 50 18.52 -14.67 -6.81
C ILE A 50 17.24 -15.11 -6.12
N LYS A 51 16.64 -14.21 -5.33
CA LYS A 51 15.35 -14.41 -4.65
C LYS A 51 14.39 -13.29 -5.02
N SER A 52 13.09 -13.60 -5.01
CA SER A 52 12.03 -12.62 -5.17
C SER A 52 11.29 -12.42 -3.86
N GLU A 53 11.02 -11.17 -3.52
CA GLU A 53 10.19 -10.75 -2.38
C GLU A 53 9.02 -9.92 -2.91
N ALA A 54 7.78 -10.37 -2.61
CA ALA A 54 6.59 -9.65 -3.04
C ALA A 54 6.26 -8.51 -2.06
N VAL A 55 6.23 -7.29 -2.55
CA VAL A 55 5.95 -6.06 -1.79
C VAL A 55 4.74 -5.32 -2.36
N TYR A 56 4.01 -4.59 -1.52
CA TYR A 56 2.97 -3.69 -2.03
C TYR A 56 3.62 -2.46 -2.67
N SER A 57 3.13 -2.07 -3.85
CA SER A 57 3.57 -0.90 -4.60
C SER A 57 2.44 -0.40 -5.50
N GLU A 58 2.54 0.84 -5.96
CA GLU A 58 1.64 1.42 -6.96
C GLU A 58 1.93 0.89 -8.37
N GLU A 59 3.10 0.25 -8.57
CA GLU A 59 3.45 -0.39 -9.83
C GLU A 59 2.57 -1.61 -10.11
N GLU A 60 2.42 -1.97 -11.39
CA GLU A 60 1.66 -3.15 -11.79
C GLU A 60 2.21 -4.42 -11.15
N GLN A 61 1.29 -5.36 -10.85
CA GLN A 61 1.68 -6.64 -10.27
C GLN A 61 2.65 -7.40 -11.20
N GLY A 62 3.76 -7.89 -10.64
CA GLY A 62 4.83 -8.57 -11.37
C GLY A 62 5.96 -7.67 -11.83
N THR A 63 5.87 -6.36 -11.64
CA THR A 63 6.95 -5.40 -11.95
C THR A 63 7.99 -5.40 -10.84
N VAL A 64 9.27 -5.47 -11.21
CA VAL A 64 10.39 -5.34 -10.28
C VAL A 64 10.55 -3.88 -9.89
N ILE A 65 10.52 -3.61 -8.58
CA ILE A 65 10.68 -2.27 -8.01
C ILE A 65 12.13 -1.92 -7.81
N GLY A 66 12.94 -2.93 -7.46
CA GLY A 66 14.36 -2.77 -7.22
C GLY A 66 15.00 -4.06 -6.73
N THR A 67 16.28 -3.95 -6.38
CA THR A 67 17.07 -5.06 -5.85
C THR A 67 17.74 -4.69 -4.53
N ASN A 68 18.00 -5.70 -3.71
CA ASN A 68 18.87 -5.57 -2.55
C ASN A 68 19.98 -6.66 -2.62
N PRO A 69 21.25 -6.29 -2.75
CA PRO A 69 21.81 -4.93 -2.85
C PRO A 69 21.29 -4.16 -4.07
N THR A 70 21.37 -2.82 -4.01
CA THR A 70 20.84 -1.94 -5.07
C THR A 70 21.62 -2.06 -6.38
N ALA A 71 20.96 -1.75 -7.49
CA ALA A 71 21.57 -1.66 -8.82
C ALA A 71 22.82 -0.74 -8.82
N GLY A 72 23.80 -1.06 -9.62
CA GLY A 72 25.11 -0.38 -9.65
C GLY A 72 26.11 -0.83 -8.58
N THR A 73 25.67 -1.59 -7.57
CA THR A 73 26.57 -2.11 -6.54
C THR A 73 27.43 -3.26 -7.11
N LYS A 74 28.73 -3.23 -6.80
CA LYS A 74 29.67 -4.28 -7.16
C LYS A 74 29.79 -5.28 -6.01
N VAL A 75 29.39 -6.51 -6.26
CA VAL A 75 29.38 -7.60 -5.25
C VAL A 75 29.91 -8.90 -5.83
N SER A 76 30.23 -9.87 -4.96
CA SER A 76 30.53 -11.23 -5.39
C SER A 76 29.34 -11.84 -6.13
N LYS A 77 29.61 -12.63 -7.18
CA LYS A 77 28.57 -13.35 -7.92
C LYS A 77 27.82 -14.39 -7.08
N ASP A 78 28.40 -14.80 -5.94
CA ASP A 78 27.78 -15.70 -4.97
C ASP A 78 26.85 -14.94 -3.98
N THR A 79 26.83 -13.60 -4.02
CA THR A 79 26.00 -12.78 -3.13
C THR A 79 24.53 -13.02 -3.43
N GLU A 80 23.73 -13.17 -2.38
CA GLU A 80 22.27 -13.24 -2.51
C GLU A 80 21.73 -11.87 -2.96
N ILE A 81 20.97 -11.88 -4.05
CA ILE A 81 20.27 -10.70 -4.57
C ILE A 81 18.77 -10.93 -4.39
N THR A 82 18.12 -10.05 -3.64
CA THR A 82 16.68 -10.05 -3.47
C THR A 82 16.06 -9.04 -4.44
N MET A 83 15.25 -9.51 -5.37
CA MET A 83 14.39 -8.66 -6.22
C MET A 83 13.11 -8.36 -5.46
N GLN A 84 12.76 -7.08 -5.34
CA GLN A 84 11.46 -6.65 -4.82
C GLN A 84 10.47 -6.58 -5.97
N VAL A 85 9.44 -7.41 -5.94
CA VAL A 85 8.44 -7.53 -7.00
C VAL A 85 7.10 -7.00 -6.50
N SER A 86 6.50 -6.11 -7.28
CA SER A 86 5.19 -5.56 -6.94
C SER A 86 4.12 -6.65 -6.91
N LYS A 87 3.32 -6.66 -5.87
CA LYS A 87 2.04 -7.41 -5.80
C LYS A 87 0.82 -6.50 -5.96
N GLY A 88 1.04 -5.28 -6.49
CA GLY A 88 0.04 -4.24 -6.67
C GLY A 88 -0.24 -3.45 -5.39
N SER A 89 -1.17 -2.52 -5.48
CA SER A 89 -1.55 -1.64 -4.36
C SER A 89 -2.18 -2.42 -3.21
N GLU A 90 -1.91 -1.97 -1.99
CA GLU A 90 -2.56 -2.50 -0.79
C GLU A 90 -4.06 -2.17 -0.82
N LYS A 91 -4.91 -3.21 -0.80
CA LYS A 91 -6.36 -3.06 -0.79
C LYS A 91 -6.93 -3.17 0.61
N ILE A 92 -7.72 -2.17 0.98
CA ILE A 92 -8.37 -2.03 2.29
C ILE A 92 -9.88 -2.31 2.14
N THR A 93 -10.44 -3.03 3.09
CA THR A 93 -11.90 -3.23 3.13
C THR A 93 -12.58 -1.97 3.66
N VAL A 94 -13.56 -1.46 2.91
CA VAL A 94 -14.36 -0.30 3.31
C VAL A 94 -15.23 -0.68 4.53
N PRO A 95 -15.06 -0.01 5.68
CA PRO A 95 -15.90 -0.29 6.86
C PRO A 95 -17.33 0.21 6.62
N ASN A 96 -18.31 -0.56 7.07
CA ASN A 96 -19.70 -0.08 7.08
C ASN A 96 -19.90 0.88 8.25
N VAL A 97 -20.24 2.14 7.94
CA VAL A 97 -20.49 3.21 8.92
C VAL A 97 -21.92 3.72 8.92
N VAL A 98 -22.80 3.10 8.15
CA VAL A 98 -24.23 3.45 8.13
C VAL A 98 -24.85 3.23 9.53
N GLY A 99 -25.61 4.19 10.02
CA GLY A 99 -26.22 4.20 11.36
C GLY A 99 -25.30 4.71 12.49
N LYS A 100 -23.99 4.90 12.22
CA LYS A 100 -23.07 5.51 13.19
C LYS A 100 -23.20 7.03 13.18
N THR A 101 -22.73 7.67 14.23
CA THR A 101 -22.58 9.13 14.24
C THR A 101 -21.50 9.55 13.25
N GLU A 102 -21.57 10.77 12.75
CA GLU A 102 -20.55 11.32 11.82
C GLU A 102 -19.13 11.20 12.38
N SER A 103 -18.93 11.46 13.68
CA SER A 103 -17.63 11.36 14.34
C SER A 103 -17.10 9.93 14.37
N GLU A 104 -17.94 8.95 14.73
CA GLU A 104 -17.57 7.54 14.74
C GLU A 104 -17.28 7.02 13.33
N ALA A 105 -18.07 7.48 12.34
CA ALA A 105 -17.86 7.14 10.93
C ALA A 105 -16.52 7.65 10.43
N LYS A 106 -16.21 8.91 10.67
CA LYS A 106 -14.90 9.51 10.32
C LYS A 106 -13.74 8.74 10.97
N SER A 107 -13.86 8.43 12.25
CA SER A 107 -12.83 7.68 12.98
C SER A 107 -12.64 6.25 12.43
N ALA A 108 -13.74 5.57 12.07
CA ALA A 108 -13.67 4.22 11.51
C ALA A 108 -13.04 4.21 10.11
N ILE A 109 -13.37 5.18 9.25
CA ILE A 109 -12.83 5.31 7.90
C ILE A 109 -11.34 5.63 7.95
N THR A 110 -10.94 6.63 8.75
CA THR A 110 -9.53 7.02 8.88
C THR A 110 -8.70 5.94 9.57
N GLY A 111 -9.26 5.27 10.57
CA GLY A 111 -8.61 4.13 11.24
C GLY A 111 -8.38 2.93 10.32
N ALA A 112 -9.19 2.78 9.27
CA ALA A 112 -8.98 1.78 8.23
C ALA A 112 -7.94 2.20 7.17
N GLY A 113 -7.37 3.41 7.24
CA GLY A 113 -6.41 3.92 6.24
C GLY A 113 -7.07 4.50 4.99
N LEU A 114 -8.35 4.87 5.09
CA LEU A 114 -9.13 5.56 4.06
C LEU A 114 -9.28 7.05 4.42
N THR A 115 -9.77 7.86 3.49
CA THR A 115 -10.02 9.29 3.72
C THR A 115 -11.52 9.59 3.63
N VAL A 116 -11.97 10.65 4.30
CA VAL A 116 -13.35 11.16 4.14
C VAL A 116 -13.28 12.37 3.21
N SER A 117 -14.03 12.35 2.11
CA SER A 117 -14.05 13.44 1.12
C SER A 117 -15.13 14.47 1.43
N THR A 118 -16.38 14.13 1.14
CA THR A 118 -17.55 15.00 1.33
C THR A 118 -18.47 14.45 2.38
N VAL A 119 -19.05 15.35 3.16
CA VAL A 119 -20.14 15.04 4.06
C VAL A 119 -21.33 15.90 3.64
N GLU A 120 -22.31 15.25 3.02
CA GLU A 120 -23.56 15.87 2.63
C GLU A 120 -24.61 15.63 3.71
N THR A 121 -25.66 16.42 3.74
CA THR A 121 -26.75 16.27 4.70
C THR A 121 -28.09 16.21 4.00
N GLU A 122 -28.99 15.34 4.49
CA GLU A 122 -30.37 15.26 3.99
C GLU A 122 -31.34 14.95 5.13
N TYR A 123 -32.60 15.35 5.00
CA TYR A 123 -33.64 14.97 5.93
C TYR A 123 -34.01 13.49 5.77
N ASN A 124 -34.07 12.77 6.88
CA ASN A 124 -34.42 11.34 6.88
C ASN A 124 -35.18 10.97 8.13
N GLU A 125 -36.30 10.27 7.98
CA GLU A 125 -37.17 9.90 9.11
C GLU A 125 -36.69 8.64 9.83
N ASN A 126 -35.86 7.81 9.16
CA ASN A 126 -35.40 6.53 9.71
C ASN A 126 -34.09 6.64 10.47
N TYR A 127 -33.39 7.78 10.38
CA TYR A 127 -32.12 8.03 11.04
C TYR A 127 -32.20 9.30 11.87
N SER A 128 -31.69 9.24 13.09
CA SER A 128 -31.58 10.42 13.95
C SER A 128 -30.64 11.46 13.35
N GLU A 129 -30.82 12.71 13.75
CA GLU A 129 -29.89 13.79 13.37
C GLU A 129 -28.45 13.42 13.74
N GLY A 130 -27.50 13.64 12.82
CA GLY A 130 -26.09 13.32 12.97
C GLY A 130 -25.70 11.88 12.65
N GLN A 131 -26.65 11.00 12.29
CA GLN A 131 -26.36 9.63 11.88
C GLN A 131 -26.08 9.54 10.36
N VAL A 132 -25.14 8.69 9.98
CA VAL A 132 -24.83 8.38 8.58
C VAL A 132 -25.97 7.58 7.97
N ILE A 133 -26.54 8.09 6.88
CA ILE A 133 -27.60 7.44 6.11
C ILE A 133 -27.03 6.50 5.06
N ARG A 134 -26.01 6.96 4.37
CA ARG A 134 -25.30 6.21 3.32
C ARG A 134 -23.86 6.64 3.20
N GLN A 135 -23.05 5.78 2.62
CA GLN A 135 -21.65 6.01 2.28
C GLN A 135 -21.36 5.53 0.86
N ASP A 136 -20.37 6.13 0.23
CA ASP A 136 -19.86 5.70 -1.06
C ASP A 136 -18.31 5.75 -1.07
N PRO A 137 -17.62 4.63 -1.34
CA PRO A 137 -18.13 3.27 -1.61
C PRO A 137 -18.88 2.64 -0.43
N ALA A 138 -19.98 1.93 -0.72
CA ALA A 138 -20.81 1.29 0.32
C ALA A 138 -20.12 0.10 0.99
N SER A 139 -19.30 -0.63 0.25
CA SER A 139 -18.57 -1.82 0.69
C SER A 139 -17.50 -2.21 -0.33
N GLY A 140 -16.76 -3.28 -0.05
CA GLY A 140 -15.76 -3.83 -0.96
C GLY A 140 -14.34 -3.54 -0.54
N LYS A 141 -13.39 -3.89 -1.41
CA LYS A 141 -11.98 -3.59 -1.23
C LYS A 141 -11.56 -2.48 -2.19
N VAL A 142 -10.96 -1.46 -1.65
CA VAL A 142 -10.45 -0.29 -2.37
C VAL A 142 -8.97 -0.08 -2.05
N GLU A 143 -8.30 0.72 -2.83
CA GLU A 143 -6.90 1.07 -2.56
C GLU A 143 -6.79 1.91 -1.28
N LYS A 144 -5.67 1.76 -0.58
CA LYS A 144 -5.35 2.56 0.60
C LYS A 144 -5.39 4.06 0.26
N GLY A 145 -5.99 4.84 1.14
CA GLY A 145 -6.16 6.28 0.90
C GLY A 145 -7.38 6.65 0.06
N THR A 146 -8.14 5.68 -0.50
CA THR A 146 -9.38 5.96 -1.21
C THR A 146 -10.32 6.82 -0.38
N SER A 147 -10.95 7.79 -1.04
CA SER A 147 -11.90 8.70 -0.41
C SER A 147 -13.29 8.07 -0.30
N VAL A 148 -13.90 8.22 0.87
CA VAL A 148 -15.28 7.79 1.16
C VAL A 148 -16.13 9.03 1.39
N SER A 149 -17.23 9.16 0.66
CA SER A 149 -18.24 10.19 0.90
C SER A 149 -19.32 9.70 1.86
N LEU A 150 -19.88 10.61 2.62
CA LEU A 150 -20.91 10.32 3.62
C LEU A 150 -22.12 11.21 3.38
N VAL A 151 -23.30 10.68 3.68
CA VAL A 151 -24.52 11.47 3.80
C VAL A 151 -25.06 11.29 5.21
N VAL A 152 -25.30 12.39 5.89
CA VAL A 152 -25.68 12.44 7.31
C VAL A 152 -27.11 12.97 7.44
N SER A 153 -27.88 12.37 8.33
CA SER A 153 -29.26 12.76 8.59
C SER A 153 -29.35 14.12 9.29
N LEU A 154 -30.26 14.95 8.83
CA LEU A 154 -30.77 16.13 9.53
C LEU A 154 -32.00 15.80 10.42
N GLY A 155 -32.29 14.50 10.59
CA GLY A 155 -33.51 14.06 11.25
C GLY A 155 -34.76 14.25 10.39
N LYS A 156 -35.92 14.24 11.00
CA LYS A 156 -37.21 14.43 10.34
C LYS A 156 -37.33 15.87 9.81
N LYS A 157 -37.78 16.00 8.55
CA LYS A 157 -38.04 17.31 7.96
C LYS A 157 -39.06 18.09 8.79
N PRO A 158 -38.76 19.34 9.18
CA PRO A 158 -39.71 20.18 9.87
C PRO A 158 -41.01 20.37 9.09
N GLU A 159 -42.15 20.18 9.73
CA GLU A 159 -43.45 20.52 9.12
C GLU A 159 -43.58 22.05 9.07
N THR A 160 -43.71 22.61 7.91
CA THR A 160 -44.07 24.02 7.76
C THR A 160 -45.53 24.19 8.08
N LYS A 161 -45.87 24.57 9.32
CA LYS A 161 -47.24 24.97 9.70
C LYS A 161 -47.49 26.34 9.06
N LEU A 162 -48.28 26.37 8.02
CA LEU A 162 -48.85 27.59 7.51
C LEU A 162 -49.91 28.06 8.51
N THR A 163 -49.65 29.18 9.16
CA THR A 163 -50.70 29.85 9.99
C THR A 163 -51.70 30.48 9.01
N VAL A 164 -52.87 29.92 8.94
CA VAL A 164 -53.97 30.55 8.21
C VAL A 164 -54.36 31.82 8.98
N PRO A 165 -54.26 33.03 8.38
CA PRO A 165 -54.66 34.25 9.07
C PRO A 165 -56.15 34.17 9.35
N ASN A 166 -56.52 34.57 10.56
CA ASN A 166 -57.91 34.64 10.96
C ASN A 166 -58.61 35.77 10.17
N VAL A 167 -59.38 35.40 9.17
CA VAL A 167 -60.13 36.31 8.34
C VAL A 167 -61.58 36.57 8.85
N VAL A 168 -61.84 36.21 10.10
CA VAL A 168 -63.13 36.50 10.73
C VAL A 168 -63.21 37.98 11.03
N ASN A 169 -64.18 38.70 10.44
CA ASN A 169 -64.47 40.11 10.52
C ASN A 169 -63.86 41.05 9.45
N VAL A 170 -63.81 40.61 8.22
CA VAL A 170 -63.87 41.61 7.13
C VAL A 170 -65.34 41.85 6.85
N SER A 171 -65.91 42.84 7.53
CA SER A 171 -67.24 43.32 7.18
C SER A 171 -67.18 43.94 5.76
N GLU A 172 -68.05 43.47 4.88
CA GLU A 172 -68.33 44.18 3.62
C GLU A 172 -68.87 45.57 3.98
N ALA A 173 -68.05 46.59 3.71
CA ALA A 173 -68.53 47.97 3.71
C ALA A 173 -69.23 48.22 2.38
N SER A 174 -70.52 48.43 2.44
CA SER A 174 -71.40 48.89 1.37
C SER A 174 -70.97 50.24 0.88
#